data_c238a913caa9f87ef50ec5a6af5a4c8c
#
_entry.id   c238a913caa9f87ef50ec5a6af5a4c8c
#
_cell.length_a   1.000
_cell.length_b   1.000
_cell.length_c   1.000
_cell.angle_alpha   90.00
_cell.angle_beta   90.00
_cell.angle_gamma   90.00
#
_symmetry.space_group_name_H-M   'P 1'
#
loop_
_entity.id
_entity.type
_entity.pdbx_description
1 polymer ?
#
loop_
_entity_poly.entity_id
_entity_poly.type
_entity_poly.pdbx_seq_one_letter_code
_entity_poly.pdbx_strand_id
1 'polypeptide(L)'
;MRPISQAREYDVPALSALNNAFNEAGLTLPRSEAWVESHLDDYRVIRDDDGRLVGCVCIDEYSPSLAEIVSLAVDPKYQRQGIGARLIRSAVSLAKRRGYPEIFAVSFADDLFRRCGFTAHDVRTYPEKKRRYAAIAADEWSVGEKHCFAMTLRRESGDRGEDVEATAPGA
;
A
#
# COMPACT_ATOMS: atom_id res chain seq x y z
N MET A 1 -17.14 -8.89 10.13
CA MET A 1 -16.14 -8.50 9.12
C MET A 1 -14.90 -9.37 9.23
N ARG A 2 -14.50 -9.99 8.15
CA ARG A 2 -13.41 -10.97 8.09
C ARG A 2 -12.02 -10.32 8.29
N PRO A 3 -10.98 -11.09 8.61
CA PRO A 3 -9.61 -10.60 8.65
C PRO A 3 -9.14 -10.16 7.26
N ILE A 4 -8.11 -9.28 7.23
CA ILE A 4 -7.44 -8.92 5.97
C ILE A 4 -6.64 -10.11 5.49
N SER A 5 -6.72 -10.38 4.18
CA SER A 5 -6.00 -11.45 3.50
C SER A 5 -5.34 -10.97 2.21
N GLN A 6 -4.48 -11.78 1.65
CA GLN A 6 -3.96 -11.57 0.30
C GLN A 6 -5.10 -11.78 -0.72
N ALA A 7 -5.07 -11.03 -1.82
CA ALA A 7 -5.98 -11.24 -2.94
C ALA A 7 -5.70 -12.55 -3.67
N ARG A 8 -6.70 -13.05 -4.40
CA ARG A 8 -6.62 -14.26 -5.20
C ARG A 8 -7.15 -13.99 -6.61
N GLU A 9 -6.86 -14.88 -7.54
CA GLU A 9 -7.26 -14.72 -8.96
C GLU A 9 -8.75 -14.39 -9.16
N TYR A 10 -9.63 -15.05 -8.39
CA TYR A 10 -11.06 -14.79 -8.47
C TYR A 10 -11.49 -13.39 -7.96
N ASP A 11 -10.58 -12.64 -7.32
CA ASP A 11 -10.84 -11.27 -6.88
C ASP A 11 -10.59 -10.22 -7.96
N VAL A 12 -9.90 -10.58 -9.04
CA VAL A 12 -9.46 -9.63 -10.08
C VAL A 12 -10.57 -8.73 -10.59
N PRO A 13 -11.75 -9.25 -11.01
CA PRO A 13 -12.82 -8.38 -11.49
C PRO A 13 -13.37 -7.44 -10.40
N ALA A 14 -13.52 -7.94 -9.16
CA ALA A 14 -14.04 -7.15 -8.06
C ALA A 14 -13.05 -6.06 -7.60
N LEU A 15 -11.75 -6.35 -7.63
CA LEU A 15 -10.68 -5.39 -7.33
C LEU A 15 -10.63 -4.27 -8.37
N SER A 16 -10.65 -4.63 -9.65
CA SER A 16 -10.70 -3.65 -10.74
C SER A 16 -11.95 -2.77 -10.61
N ALA A 17 -13.11 -3.36 -10.42
CA ALA A 17 -14.37 -2.62 -10.27
C ALA A 17 -14.35 -1.70 -9.03
N LEU A 18 -13.91 -2.18 -7.87
CA LEU A 18 -13.85 -1.38 -6.64
C LEU A 18 -12.88 -0.20 -6.78
N ASN A 19 -11.69 -0.43 -7.35
CA ASN A 19 -10.72 0.65 -7.59
C ASN A 19 -11.29 1.69 -8.56
N ASN A 20 -11.88 1.25 -9.67
CA ASN A 20 -12.33 2.13 -10.73
C ASN A 20 -13.61 2.90 -10.37
N ALA A 21 -14.38 2.44 -9.39
CA ALA A 21 -15.52 3.19 -8.85
C ALA A 21 -15.15 4.58 -8.29
N PHE A 22 -13.88 4.79 -7.96
CA PHE A 22 -13.35 6.06 -7.44
C PHE A 22 -12.56 6.86 -8.49
N ASN A 23 -12.40 6.34 -9.70
CA ASN A 23 -11.61 6.97 -10.74
C ASN A 23 -12.24 8.27 -11.26
N GLU A 24 -13.55 8.29 -11.53
CA GLU A 24 -14.27 9.48 -12.00
C GLU A 24 -14.18 10.66 -11.02
N ALA A 25 -14.06 10.35 -9.72
CA ALA A 25 -13.83 11.36 -8.68
C ALA A 25 -12.35 11.77 -8.56
N GLY A 26 -11.46 11.28 -9.41
CA GLY A 26 -10.03 11.57 -9.37
C GLY A 26 -9.29 10.98 -8.15
N LEU A 27 -9.91 10.08 -7.40
CA LEU A 27 -9.36 9.54 -6.15
C LEU A 27 -8.36 8.39 -6.42
N THR A 28 -8.61 7.59 -7.44
CA THR A 28 -7.75 6.48 -7.86
C THR A 28 -7.37 6.59 -9.34
N LEU A 29 -6.26 5.99 -9.73
CA LEU A 29 -5.93 5.79 -11.14
C LEU A 29 -6.67 4.55 -11.67
N PRO A 30 -7.00 4.50 -12.99
CA PRO A 30 -7.59 3.33 -13.59
C PRO A 30 -6.70 2.09 -13.38
N ARG A 31 -7.32 0.96 -13.09
CA ARG A 31 -6.65 -0.34 -12.99
C ARG A 31 -7.40 -1.37 -13.81
N SER A 32 -6.81 -1.80 -14.92
CA SER A 32 -7.35 -2.91 -15.72
C SER A 32 -7.26 -4.23 -14.93
N GLU A 33 -8.05 -5.21 -15.31
CA GLU A 33 -7.95 -6.56 -14.71
C GLU A 33 -6.55 -7.15 -14.92
N ALA A 34 -5.93 -6.95 -16.09
CA ALA A 34 -4.57 -7.40 -16.37
C ALA A 34 -3.53 -6.74 -15.43
N TRP A 35 -3.70 -5.46 -15.12
CA TRP A 35 -2.85 -4.80 -14.13
C TRP A 35 -3.05 -5.39 -12.73
N VAL A 36 -4.29 -5.60 -12.31
CA VAL A 36 -4.62 -6.22 -11.02
C VAL A 36 -4.05 -7.62 -10.93
N GLU A 37 -4.20 -8.43 -11.97
CA GLU A 37 -3.69 -9.80 -12.03
C GLU A 37 -2.17 -9.85 -11.87
N SER A 38 -1.44 -8.95 -12.51
CA SER A 38 0.03 -8.86 -12.37
C SER A 38 0.51 -8.39 -10.99
N HIS A 39 -0.39 -7.88 -10.13
CA HIS A 39 -0.10 -7.36 -8.79
C HIS A 39 -0.83 -8.11 -7.67
N LEU A 40 -1.37 -9.29 -7.91
CA LEU A 40 -2.18 -10.03 -6.91
C LEU A 40 -1.44 -10.25 -5.59
N ASP A 41 -0.14 -10.51 -5.64
CA ASP A 41 0.70 -10.71 -4.44
C ASP A 41 0.85 -9.43 -3.61
N ASP A 42 0.65 -8.28 -4.23
CA ASP A 42 0.78 -6.95 -3.65
C ASP A 42 -0.51 -6.45 -3.03
N TYR A 43 -1.65 -7.04 -3.42
CA TYR A 43 -2.95 -6.68 -2.91
C TYR A 43 -3.26 -7.29 -1.54
N ARG A 44 -3.89 -6.47 -0.68
CA ARG A 44 -4.54 -6.90 0.56
C ARG A 44 -6.00 -6.53 0.50
N VAL A 45 -6.86 -7.46 0.87
CA VAL A 45 -8.31 -7.33 0.76
C VAL A 45 -9.01 -7.58 2.08
N ILE A 46 -10.14 -6.93 2.28
CA ILE A 46 -11.06 -7.18 3.38
C ILE A 46 -12.44 -7.53 2.82
N ARG A 47 -13.12 -8.46 3.50
CA ARG A 47 -14.44 -8.93 3.11
C ARG A 47 -15.42 -8.74 4.26
N ASP A 48 -16.70 -8.59 3.92
CA ASP A 48 -17.77 -8.67 4.89
C ASP A 48 -18.02 -10.14 5.34
N ASP A 49 -19.03 -10.33 6.16
CA ASP A 49 -19.35 -11.67 6.73
C ASP A 49 -19.91 -12.62 5.65
N ASP A 50 -20.51 -12.09 4.59
CA ASP A 50 -21.00 -12.85 3.44
C ASP A 50 -19.87 -13.21 2.45
N GLY A 51 -18.66 -12.69 2.67
CA GLY A 51 -17.49 -12.95 1.84
C GLY A 51 -17.32 -12.01 0.65
N ARG A 52 -18.16 -10.97 0.54
CA ARG A 52 -18.03 -9.94 -0.49
C ARG A 52 -16.81 -9.07 -0.21
N LEU A 53 -16.04 -8.76 -1.25
CA LEU A 53 -14.92 -7.83 -1.17
C LEU A 53 -15.46 -6.41 -0.95
N VAL A 54 -15.04 -5.76 0.15
CA VAL A 54 -15.51 -4.44 0.56
C VAL A 54 -14.39 -3.42 0.72
N GLY A 55 -13.15 -3.85 0.60
CA GLY A 55 -12.01 -2.94 0.62
C GLY A 55 -10.74 -3.62 0.14
N CYS A 56 -9.85 -2.80 -0.41
CA CYS A 56 -8.54 -3.24 -0.89
C CYS A 56 -7.47 -2.17 -0.73
N VAL A 57 -6.22 -2.60 -0.80
CA VAL A 57 -5.03 -1.78 -0.91
C VAL A 57 -3.98 -2.57 -1.65
N CYS A 58 -3.14 -1.90 -2.41
CA CYS A 58 -2.00 -2.50 -3.10
C CYS A 58 -0.72 -1.73 -2.73
N ILE A 59 0.43 -2.40 -2.75
CA ILE A 59 1.73 -1.73 -2.79
C ILE A 59 2.32 -1.91 -4.19
N ASP A 60 2.87 -0.82 -4.73
CA ASP A 60 3.49 -0.79 -6.05
C ASP A 60 4.98 -0.50 -5.89
N GLU A 61 5.84 -1.42 -6.31
CA GLU A 61 7.29 -1.28 -6.22
C GLU A 61 7.80 -0.27 -7.24
N TYR A 62 8.60 0.68 -6.77
CA TYR A 62 9.31 1.63 -7.61
C TYR A 62 10.80 1.29 -7.75
N SER A 63 11.37 0.74 -6.69
CA SER A 63 12.75 0.26 -6.61
C SER A 63 12.87 -0.69 -5.41
N PRO A 64 13.98 -1.43 -5.25
CA PRO A 64 14.20 -2.27 -4.07
C PRO A 64 14.16 -1.52 -2.72
N SER A 65 14.21 -0.19 -2.76
CA SER A 65 14.20 0.66 -1.56
C SER A 65 12.92 1.48 -1.40
N LEU A 66 11.98 1.46 -2.35
CA LEU A 66 10.82 2.34 -2.36
C LEU A 66 9.58 1.66 -2.92
N ALA A 67 8.51 1.66 -2.15
CA ALA A 67 7.19 1.24 -2.60
C ALA A 67 6.14 2.32 -2.34
N GLU A 68 5.08 2.34 -3.13
CA GLU A 68 3.92 3.23 -2.96
C GLU A 68 2.69 2.44 -2.52
N ILE A 69 1.93 2.98 -1.57
CA ILE A 69 0.55 2.53 -1.31
C ILE A 69 -0.33 3.09 -2.42
N VAL A 70 -0.92 2.20 -3.19
CA VAL A 70 -1.84 2.51 -4.28
C VAL A 70 -3.15 1.74 -4.13
N SER A 71 -4.15 2.09 -4.92
CA SER A 71 -5.42 1.35 -4.97
C SER A 71 -6.10 1.15 -3.60
N LEU A 72 -5.95 2.12 -2.69
CA LEU A 72 -6.68 2.12 -1.43
C LEU A 72 -8.13 2.49 -1.70
N ALA A 73 -9.01 1.53 -1.62
CA ALA A 73 -10.45 1.71 -1.85
C ALA A 73 -11.28 0.95 -0.81
N VAL A 74 -12.38 1.58 -0.36
CA VAL A 74 -13.34 0.99 0.56
C VAL A 74 -14.74 1.29 0.04
N ASP A 75 -15.57 0.27 -0.13
CA ASP A 75 -16.97 0.42 -0.55
C ASP A 75 -17.65 1.49 0.34
N PRO A 76 -18.34 2.49 -0.23
CA PRO A 76 -18.95 3.59 0.51
C PRO A 76 -19.82 3.16 1.69
N LYS A 77 -20.50 2.02 1.58
CA LYS A 77 -21.33 1.45 2.65
C LYS A 77 -20.55 1.01 3.89
N TYR A 78 -19.26 0.77 3.72
CA TYR A 78 -18.36 0.28 4.77
C TYR A 78 -17.32 1.30 5.21
N GLN A 79 -17.38 2.53 4.67
CA GLN A 79 -16.49 3.62 5.07
C GLN A 79 -16.77 4.07 6.52
N ARG A 80 -15.84 4.84 7.10
CA ARG A 80 -15.89 5.35 8.49
C ARG A 80 -15.95 4.27 9.59
N GLN A 81 -15.63 3.02 9.25
CA GLN A 81 -15.57 1.88 10.18
C GLN A 81 -14.12 1.45 10.47
N GLY A 82 -13.13 2.30 10.19
CA GLY A 82 -11.72 2.03 10.42
C GLY A 82 -11.07 1.08 9.41
N ILE A 83 -11.79 0.67 8.36
CA ILE A 83 -11.28 -0.29 7.34
C ILE A 83 -10.07 0.27 6.60
N GLY A 84 -10.11 1.52 6.18
CA GLY A 84 -8.99 2.16 5.49
C GLY A 84 -7.70 2.12 6.32
N ALA A 85 -7.78 2.43 7.61
CA ALA A 85 -6.63 2.36 8.51
C ALA A 85 -6.08 0.93 8.68
N ARG A 86 -6.98 -0.06 8.75
CA ARG A 86 -6.57 -1.48 8.81
C ARG A 86 -5.85 -1.91 7.54
N LEU A 87 -6.35 -1.51 6.38
CA LEU A 87 -5.73 -1.77 5.07
C LEU A 87 -4.35 -1.11 4.96
N ILE A 88 -4.21 0.17 5.32
CA ILE A 88 -2.90 0.86 5.34
C ILE A 88 -1.90 0.13 6.23
N ARG A 89 -2.29 -0.24 7.47
CA ARG A 89 -1.40 -1.00 8.37
C ARG A 89 -0.99 -2.34 7.79
N SER A 90 -1.90 -3.02 7.08
CA SER A 90 -1.58 -4.28 6.39
C SER A 90 -0.60 -4.08 5.24
N ALA A 91 -0.72 -3.00 4.47
CA ALA A 91 0.24 -2.62 3.42
C ALA A 91 1.61 -2.29 4.03
N VAL A 92 1.66 -1.52 5.12
CA VAL A 92 2.91 -1.24 5.86
C VAL A 92 3.57 -2.53 6.35
N SER A 93 2.79 -3.45 6.92
CA SER A 93 3.31 -4.74 7.37
C SER A 93 3.86 -5.58 6.22
N LEU A 94 3.21 -5.55 5.05
CA LEU A 94 3.70 -6.22 3.84
C LEU A 94 5.03 -5.60 3.38
N ALA A 95 5.10 -4.27 3.32
CA ALA A 95 6.31 -3.56 2.92
C ALA A 95 7.49 -3.86 3.84
N LYS A 96 7.27 -3.91 5.16
CA LYS A 96 8.29 -4.31 6.15
C LYS A 96 8.79 -5.74 5.90
N ARG A 97 7.89 -6.71 5.71
CA ARG A 97 8.27 -8.10 5.43
C ARG A 97 9.08 -8.26 4.15
N ARG A 98 8.81 -7.41 3.14
CA ARG A 98 9.57 -7.38 1.88
C ARG A 98 10.90 -6.62 2.00
N GLY A 99 11.16 -5.98 3.14
CA GLY A 99 12.41 -5.29 3.42
C GLY A 99 12.52 -3.89 2.82
N TYR A 100 11.43 -3.27 2.40
CA TYR A 100 11.47 -1.88 1.97
C TYR A 100 11.85 -0.98 3.15
N PRO A 101 12.85 -0.12 3.01
CA PRO A 101 13.20 0.86 4.05
C PRO A 101 12.23 2.03 4.12
N GLU A 102 11.50 2.30 3.04
CA GLU A 102 10.54 3.40 2.98
C GLU A 102 9.30 3.02 2.15
N ILE A 103 8.15 3.55 2.56
CA ILE A 103 6.89 3.48 1.82
C ILE A 103 6.24 4.86 1.79
N PHE A 104 5.65 5.22 0.67
CA PHE A 104 4.94 6.48 0.51
C PHE A 104 3.54 6.30 -0.07
N ALA A 105 2.76 7.36 -0.07
CA ALA A 105 1.45 7.42 -0.70
C ALA A 105 1.17 8.83 -1.23
N VAL A 106 0.35 8.94 -2.26
CA VAL A 106 -0.19 10.21 -2.76
C VAL A 106 -1.72 10.14 -2.68
N SER A 107 -2.32 11.00 -1.83
CA SER A 107 -3.72 10.86 -1.45
C SER A 107 -4.32 12.21 -1.04
N PHE A 108 -5.66 12.29 -1.06
CA PHE A 108 -6.44 13.35 -0.39
C PHE A 108 -6.81 12.99 1.05
N ALA A 109 -6.53 11.75 1.50
CA ALA A 109 -6.94 11.26 2.83
C ALA A 109 -5.91 11.59 3.92
N ASP A 110 -5.54 12.86 4.05
CA ASP A 110 -4.50 13.37 4.93
C ASP A 110 -4.61 12.84 6.35
N ASP A 111 -5.78 13.02 6.97
CA ASP A 111 -6.01 12.59 8.35
C ASP A 111 -5.86 11.07 8.52
N LEU A 112 -6.24 10.30 7.51
CA LEU A 112 -6.14 8.85 7.55
C LEU A 112 -4.66 8.41 7.55
N PHE A 113 -3.85 8.96 6.65
CA PHE A 113 -2.42 8.64 6.57
C PHE A 113 -1.68 9.13 7.82
N ARG A 114 -1.94 10.35 8.29
CA ARG A 114 -1.33 10.87 9.53
C ARG A 114 -1.64 10.00 10.74
N ARG A 115 -2.90 9.57 10.91
CA ARG A 115 -3.28 8.63 12.00
C ARG A 115 -2.62 7.24 11.86
N CYS A 116 -2.20 6.87 10.67
CA CYS A 116 -1.45 5.62 10.43
C CYS A 116 0.08 5.79 10.60
N GLY A 117 0.56 6.99 11.01
CA GLY A 117 1.97 7.25 11.30
C GLY A 117 2.78 7.78 10.12
N PHE A 118 2.13 8.17 9.02
CA PHE A 118 2.78 8.83 7.90
C PHE A 118 2.97 10.33 8.18
N THR A 119 4.03 10.89 7.63
CA THR A 119 4.31 12.32 7.68
C THR A 119 4.22 12.93 6.29
N ALA A 120 3.87 14.23 6.23
CA ALA A 120 3.88 14.96 4.96
C ALA A 120 5.28 14.93 4.35
N HIS A 121 5.34 14.73 3.04
CA HIS A 121 6.58 14.60 2.30
C HIS A 121 6.49 15.31 0.95
N ASP A 122 7.62 15.71 0.39
CA ASP A 122 7.65 16.32 -0.94
C ASP A 122 7.77 15.24 -2.01
N VAL A 123 6.72 15.08 -2.83
CA VAL A 123 6.69 14.09 -3.92
C VAL A 123 7.83 14.28 -4.93
N ARG A 124 8.39 15.50 -5.02
CA ARG A 124 9.50 15.80 -5.92
C ARG A 124 10.79 15.10 -5.52
N THR A 125 10.90 14.60 -4.29
CA THR A 125 12.04 13.79 -3.82
C THR A 125 12.03 12.37 -4.36
N TYR A 126 10.96 11.96 -5.07
CA TYR A 126 10.82 10.64 -5.70
C TYR A 126 10.92 10.75 -7.23
N PRO A 127 12.13 10.77 -7.81
CA PRO A 127 12.31 10.86 -9.26
C PRO A 127 11.72 9.68 -10.02
N GLU A 128 11.61 8.50 -9.38
CA GLU A 128 10.96 7.31 -9.93
C GLU A 128 9.49 7.57 -10.21
N LYS A 129 8.80 8.22 -9.28
CA LYS A 129 7.39 8.58 -9.45
C LYS A 129 7.23 9.54 -10.62
N LYS A 130 8.05 10.58 -10.69
CA LYS A 130 8.02 11.54 -11.79
C LYS A 130 8.22 10.85 -13.15
N ARG A 131 9.16 9.91 -13.25
CA ARG A 131 9.40 9.15 -14.48
C ARG A 131 8.21 8.28 -14.87
N ARG A 132 7.56 7.61 -13.91
CA ARG A 132 6.39 6.77 -14.17
C ARG A 132 5.21 7.59 -14.65
N TYR A 133 5.03 8.78 -14.14
CA TYR A 133 3.97 9.69 -14.58
C TYR A 133 4.26 10.36 -15.91
N ALA A 134 5.51 10.60 -16.27
CA ALA A 134 5.87 11.13 -17.58
C ALA A 134 5.53 10.14 -18.72
N ALA A 135 5.34 8.86 -18.41
CA ALA A 135 4.89 7.84 -19.36
C ALA A 135 3.36 7.76 -19.50
N ILE A 136 2.60 8.43 -18.63
CA ILE A 136 1.14 8.54 -18.72
C ILE A 136 0.82 9.79 -19.51
N ALA A 137 -0.04 9.70 -20.53
CA ALA A 137 -0.45 10.83 -21.33
C ALA A 137 -1.06 11.96 -20.45
N ALA A 138 -0.80 13.20 -20.81
CA ALA A 138 -1.18 14.37 -19.99
C ALA A 138 -2.70 14.50 -19.80
N ASP A 139 -3.50 13.96 -20.71
CA ASP A 139 -4.95 13.91 -20.69
C ASP A 139 -5.53 12.81 -19.78
N GLU A 140 -4.74 11.78 -19.46
CA GLU A 140 -5.10 10.76 -18.46
C GLU A 140 -4.76 11.20 -17.03
N TRP A 141 -4.05 12.32 -16.89
CA TRP A 141 -3.58 12.84 -15.63
C TRP A 141 -4.60 13.81 -15.02
N SER A 142 -5.67 13.31 -14.46
CA SER A 142 -6.56 14.08 -13.60
C SER A 142 -6.24 13.85 -12.13
N VAL A 143 -5.12 14.38 -11.69
CA VAL A 143 -4.75 14.33 -10.27
C VAL A 143 -4.95 15.75 -9.75
N GLY A 144 -6.06 16.00 -9.07
CA GLY A 144 -6.17 17.20 -8.26
C GLY A 144 -4.98 17.37 -7.30
N GLU A 145 -4.97 18.37 -6.47
CA GLU A 145 -3.90 18.61 -5.49
C GLU A 145 -3.87 17.52 -4.41
N LYS A 146 -3.35 16.35 -4.74
CA LYS A 146 -3.08 15.29 -3.75
C LYS A 146 -1.84 15.64 -2.96
N HIS A 147 -1.84 15.25 -1.68
CA HIS A 147 -0.67 15.37 -0.84
C HIS A 147 0.14 14.07 -0.83
N CYS A 148 1.46 14.21 -0.67
CA CYS A 148 2.37 13.10 -0.50
C CYS A 148 2.65 12.86 0.98
N PHE A 149 2.65 11.60 1.38
CA PHE A 149 2.95 11.12 2.73
C PHE A 149 3.99 10.03 2.64
N ALA A 150 4.93 9.99 3.59
CA ALA A 150 5.95 8.96 3.65
C ALA A 150 6.10 8.39 5.06
N MET A 151 6.59 7.16 5.12
CA MET A 151 6.94 6.46 6.35
C MET A 151 8.25 5.70 6.15
N THR A 152 9.25 5.99 6.99
CA THR A 152 10.45 5.18 7.10
C THR A 152 10.13 3.89 7.84
N LEU A 153 10.48 2.76 7.27
CA LEU A 153 10.25 1.43 7.82
C LEU A 153 11.54 0.95 8.48
N ARG A 154 11.56 0.85 9.81
CA ARG A 154 12.72 0.24 10.51
C ARG A 154 12.73 -1.25 10.18
N ARG A 155 13.90 -1.79 9.80
CA ARG A 155 14.11 -3.24 9.83
C ARG A 155 13.92 -3.68 11.27
N GLU A 156 13.08 -4.69 11.50
CA GLU A 156 13.14 -5.43 12.75
C GLU A 156 14.55 -6.05 12.77
N SER A 157 15.41 -5.51 13.63
CA SER A 157 16.69 -6.14 13.95
C SER A 157 16.33 -7.50 14.52
N GLY A 158 16.56 -8.54 13.71
CA GLY A 158 16.49 -9.92 14.20
C GLY A 158 17.43 -10.01 15.37
N ASP A 159 16.91 -10.32 16.52
CA ASP A 159 17.63 -10.76 17.68
C ASP A 159 18.48 -12.00 17.30
N ARG A 160 19.68 -11.76 16.84
CA ARG A 160 20.73 -12.77 16.84
C ARG A 160 21.41 -12.66 18.17
N GLY A 161 20.87 -13.37 19.14
CA GLY A 161 21.61 -13.76 20.31
C GLY A 161 22.83 -14.56 19.86
N GLU A 162 23.96 -13.90 19.66
CA GLU A 162 25.26 -14.53 19.68
C GLU A 162 25.66 -14.68 21.14
N ASP A 163 25.23 -15.79 21.75
CA ASP A 163 25.91 -16.33 22.92
C ASP A 163 27.31 -16.80 22.47
N VAL A 164 28.24 -15.87 22.53
CA VAL A 164 29.66 -16.21 22.46
C VAL A 164 30.06 -16.81 23.82
N GLU A 165 29.96 -18.12 23.91
CA GLU A 165 30.51 -18.88 25.00
C GLU A 165 32.05 -18.73 24.97
N ALA A 166 32.54 -17.89 25.84
CA ALA A 166 33.96 -17.69 26.06
C ALA A 166 34.52 -18.95 26.76
N THR A 167 35.11 -19.86 25.99
CA THR A 167 35.91 -20.96 26.54
C THR A 167 37.24 -20.40 27.00
N ALA A 168 37.46 -20.36 28.29
CA ALA A 168 38.71 -20.00 28.89
C ALA A 168 39.73 -21.15 28.67
N PRO A 169 41.00 -20.90 28.31
CA PRO A 169 42.03 -21.91 28.29
C PRO A 169 42.49 -22.21 29.72
N GLY A 170 42.26 -23.44 30.15
CA GLY A 170 42.84 -23.96 31.38
C GLY A 170 44.35 -24.18 31.22
N ALA A 171 45.03 -23.86 32.28
CA ALA A 171 46.46 -24.09 32.45
C ALA A 171 46.82 -25.56 32.54
#